data_b098534a65c41b1cffef99e4de269b80
#
_entry.id   b098534a65c41b1cffef99e4de269b80
#
_cell.length_a   1.000
_cell.length_b   1.000
_cell.length_c   1.000
_cell.angle_alpha   90.00
_cell.angle_beta   90.00
_cell.angle_gamma   90.00
#
_symmetry.space_group_name_H-M   'P 1'
#
loop_
_entity.id
_entity.type
_entity.pdbx_description
1 polymer ?
#
loop_
_entity_poly.entity_id
_entity_poly.type
_entity_poly.pdbx_seq_one_letter_code
_entity_poly.pdbx_strand_id
1 'polypeptide(L)'
;IKKFDFKTPGRDDTEEVKLYTRADVNAKKDGSSSDQDNQVSAMILKGLGGNENLSDLDCCATRLRVTVKDPSKVSESLLKSSGAAGVIIKGNGIQVIYGPRVTVIKSNLEDFIASGAKVDVDEDLVVENKKENKVEATKETKSEDACIIVAPIEGKAVSLEEVGDGVFSEGILGKGVAIEPSVGRAVSPVNGTVSTVFDTKHAIGLTSDDGAEVLIHIGLDTVKLNGEYFKTHVKAGEKVKAGDLLVEFDIDAIKKAGYPTIT
;
A
#
# COMPACT_ATOMS: atom_id res chain seq x y z
N ILE A 1 17.76 27.88 32.54
CA ILE A 1 18.55 26.76 31.98
C ILE A 1 19.82 26.49 32.75
N LYS A 2 20.43 27.46 33.41
CA LYS A 2 21.64 27.26 34.24
C LYS A 2 21.40 26.62 35.64
N LYS A 3 20.14 26.31 36.00
CA LYS A 3 19.78 25.84 37.35
C LYS A 3 19.47 24.33 37.43
N PHE A 4 19.36 23.67 36.26
CA PHE A 4 19.13 22.22 36.17
C PHE A 4 20.04 21.68 35.09
N ASP A 5 20.99 20.83 35.45
CA ASP A 5 21.94 20.15 34.56
C ASP A 5 21.20 19.00 33.82
N PHE A 6 20.33 19.35 32.87
CA PHE A 6 19.68 18.36 32.04
C PHE A 6 20.67 17.89 30.96
N LYS A 7 21.16 16.68 31.10
CA LYS A 7 21.93 16.00 30.08
C LYS A 7 20.99 15.59 28.95
N THR A 8 21.09 16.27 27.82
CA THR A 8 20.41 15.85 26.56
C THR A 8 21.36 15.00 25.73
N PRO A 9 20.89 13.97 25.01
CA PRO A 9 21.76 13.19 24.12
C PRO A 9 22.52 14.12 23.14
N GLY A 10 23.84 13.93 23.06
CA GLY A 10 24.74 14.75 22.22
C GLY A 10 25.43 15.94 22.95
N ARG A 11 25.36 16.04 24.25
CA ARG A 11 26.00 17.12 25.03
C ARG A 11 27.19 16.68 25.91
N ASP A 12 27.57 15.43 25.83
CA ASP A 12 28.84 14.95 26.44
C ASP A 12 29.93 15.03 25.35
N ASP A 13 30.96 15.85 25.64
CA ASP A 13 32.12 16.10 24.75
C ASP A 13 33.03 14.88 24.54
N THR A 14 32.60 13.68 24.96
CA THR A 14 33.39 12.45 24.93
C THR A 14 32.89 11.36 24.01
N GLU A 15 31.70 11.51 23.42
CA GLU A 15 31.22 10.58 22.39
C GLU A 15 31.22 11.25 21.03
N GLU A 16 32.01 10.74 20.08
CA GLU A 16 31.89 11.06 18.66
C GLU A 16 30.49 10.66 18.21
N VAL A 17 29.65 11.65 17.94
CA VAL A 17 28.34 11.44 17.34
C VAL A 17 28.55 10.89 15.94
N LYS A 18 28.52 9.57 15.81
CA LYS A 18 28.59 8.90 14.53
C LYS A 18 27.29 9.17 13.79
N LEU A 19 27.31 10.15 12.93
CA LEU A 19 26.23 10.40 11.97
C LEU A 19 26.20 9.23 11.01
N TYR A 20 25.20 8.34 11.19
CA TYR A 20 24.93 7.26 10.25
C TYR A 20 24.41 7.87 8.96
N THR A 21 25.15 7.69 7.90
CA THR A 21 24.66 8.04 6.55
C THR A 21 23.63 6.99 6.08
N ARG A 22 22.81 7.34 5.10
CA ARG A 22 21.87 6.39 4.46
C ARG A 22 22.59 5.12 3.98
N ALA A 23 23.87 5.24 3.59
CA ALA A 23 24.73 4.13 3.22
C ALA A 23 25.05 3.20 4.40
N ASP A 24 25.27 3.76 5.61
CA ASP A 24 25.57 2.97 6.81
C ASP A 24 24.34 2.17 7.32
N VAL A 25 23.14 2.70 7.08
CA VAL A 25 21.87 2.01 7.41
C VAL A 25 21.63 0.88 6.42
N ASN A 26 21.91 1.09 5.15
CA ASN A 26 21.75 0.08 4.09
C ASN A 26 22.78 -1.06 4.20
N ALA A 27 24.00 -0.80 4.70
CA ALA A 27 25.01 -1.82 4.93
C ALA A 27 24.67 -2.81 6.07
N LYS A 28 23.66 -2.51 6.91
CA LYS A 28 23.16 -3.39 7.98
C LYS A 28 21.93 -4.23 7.60
N LYS A 29 21.36 -4.04 6.41
CA LYS A 29 20.33 -4.93 5.90
C LYS A 29 21.00 -6.17 5.33
N ASP A 30 20.67 -7.33 5.91
CA ASP A 30 21.13 -8.64 5.43
C ASP A 30 20.88 -8.76 3.91
N GLY A 31 21.92 -9.23 3.18
CA GLY A 31 21.97 -9.22 1.71
C GLY A 31 20.90 -10.07 0.98
N SER A 32 20.00 -10.77 1.69
CA SER A 32 18.96 -11.57 1.05
C SER A 32 17.68 -10.80 0.71
N SER A 33 17.35 -9.73 1.45
CA SER A 33 16.17 -8.92 1.15
C SER A 33 16.41 -7.92 0.01
N SER A 34 17.65 -7.46 -0.18
CA SER A 34 17.99 -6.49 -1.24
C SER A 34 17.92 -7.10 -2.64
N ASP A 35 18.26 -8.39 -2.80
CA ASP A 35 18.25 -9.04 -4.12
C ASP A 35 16.82 -9.31 -4.62
N GLN A 36 15.92 -9.71 -3.74
CA GLN A 36 14.49 -9.86 -4.09
C GLN A 36 13.84 -8.52 -4.43
N ASP A 37 14.08 -7.49 -3.64
CA ASP A 37 13.55 -6.15 -3.88
C ASP A 37 14.08 -5.56 -5.21
N ASN A 38 15.35 -5.80 -5.55
CA ASN A 38 15.93 -5.42 -6.81
C ASN A 38 15.33 -6.18 -8.00
N GLN A 39 15.05 -7.49 -7.85
CA GLN A 39 14.37 -8.27 -8.89
C GLN A 39 12.95 -7.77 -9.14
N VAL A 40 12.19 -7.50 -8.08
CA VAL A 40 10.84 -6.92 -8.20
C VAL A 40 10.90 -5.56 -8.89
N SER A 41 11.82 -4.68 -8.49
CA SER A 41 12.01 -3.36 -9.10
C SER A 41 12.41 -3.46 -10.58
N ALA A 42 13.28 -4.39 -10.94
CA ALA A 42 13.66 -4.66 -12.33
C ALA A 42 12.46 -5.15 -13.17
N MET A 43 11.63 -6.05 -12.62
CA MET A 43 10.41 -6.53 -13.29
C MET A 43 9.40 -5.40 -13.49
N ILE A 44 9.20 -4.55 -12.50
CA ILE A 44 8.32 -3.38 -12.60
C ILE A 44 8.81 -2.45 -13.69
N LEU A 45 10.10 -2.11 -13.67
CA LEU A 45 10.69 -1.20 -14.66
C LEU A 45 10.59 -1.77 -16.07
N LYS A 46 10.87 -3.06 -16.26
CA LYS A 46 10.70 -3.76 -17.53
C LYS A 46 9.23 -3.78 -17.96
N GLY A 47 8.31 -4.04 -17.03
CA GLY A 47 6.87 -4.03 -17.28
C GLY A 47 6.30 -2.66 -17.66
N LEU A 48 6.95 -1.58 -17.25
CA LEU A 48 6.61 -0.19 -17.62
C LEU A 48 7.26 0.26 -18.94
N GLY A 49 8.03 -0.61 -19.60
CA GLY A 49 8.71 -0.30 -20.87
C GLY A 49 10.08 0.34 -20.69
N GLY A 50 10.73 0.16 -19.54
CA GLY A 50 12.07 0.62 -19.24
C GLY A 50 12.16 2.06 -18.75
N ASN A 51 13.36 2.43 -18.30
CA ASN A 51 13.63 3.72 -17.66
C ASN A 51 13.32 4.92 -18.59
N GLU A 52 13.58 4.76 -19.88
CA GLU A 52 13.37 5.82 -20.88
C GLU A 52 11.89 6.10 -21.14
N ASN A 53 11.01 5.14 -20.84
CA ASN A 53 9.57 5.26 -21.00
C ASN A 53 8.90 5.97 -19.80
N LEU A 54 9.55 6.02 -18.63
CA LEU A 54 9.01 6.73 -17.47
C LEU A 54 9.10 8.24 -17.65
N SER A 55 8.00 8.93 -17.29
CA SER A 55 7.94 10.40 -17.19
C SER A 55 7.74 10.86 -15.77
N ASP A 56 6.94 10.14 -14.99
CA ASP A 56 6.62 10.47 -13.59
C ASP A 56 6.34 9.19 -12.81
N LEU A 57 6.67 9.19 -11.51
CA LEU A 57 6.51 8.06 -10.61
C LEU A 57 6.00 8.56 -9.25
N ASP A 58 4.77 8.21 -8.92
CA ASP A 58 4.14 8.52 -7.64
C ASP A 58 3.37 7.31 -7.10
N CYS A 59 2.85 7.38 -5.89
CA CYS A 59 1.95 6.37 -5.36
C CYS A 59 0.85 7.00 -4.50
N CYS A 60 -0.28 6.34 -4.42
CA CYS A 60 -1.27 6.58 -3.38
C CYS A 60 -1.25 5.41 -2.38
N ALA A 61 -2.28 5.31 -1.54
CA ALA A 61 -2.38 4.31 -0.48
C ALA A 61 -2.15 2.85 -0.94
N THR A 62 -2.54 2.51 -2.17
CA THR A 62 -2.54 1.12 -2.66
C THR A 62 -2.01 0.95 -4.07
N ARG A 63 -1.72 2.05 -4.78
CA ARG A 63 -1.37 2.03 -6.21
C ARG A 63 -0.11 2.80 -6.48
N LEU A 64 0.78 2.20 -7.25
CA LEU A 64 1.84 2.91 -7.94
C LEU A 64 1.20 3.68 -9.10
N ARG A 65 1.42 4.97 -9.18
CA ARG A 65 0.94 5.85 -10.26
C ARG A 65 2.11 6.25 -11.11
N VAL A 66 2.08 5.85 -12.36
CA VAL A 66 3.18 6.09 -13.29
C VAL A 66 2.64 6.81 -14.51
N THR A 67 3.35 7.82 -14.97
CA THR A 67 3.13 8.40 -16.30
C THR A 67 4.21 7.88 -17.23
N VAL A 68 3.79 7.25 -18.32
CA VAL A 68 4.70 6.74 -19.37
C VAL A 68 4.62 7.59 -20.62
N LYS A 69 5.70 7.59 -21.42
CA LYS A 69 5.73 8.28 -22.72
C LYS A 69 4.94 7.52 -23.77
N ASP A 70 5.07 6.21 -23.77
CA ASP A 70 4.43 5.29 -24.73
C ASP A 70 3.77 4.13 -23.99
N PRO A 71 2.43 4.13 -23.87
CA PRO A 71 1.70 3.08 -23.18
C PRO A 71 1.71 1.72 -23.91
N SER A 72 2.07 1.68 -25.21
CA SER A 72 2.17 0.43 -25.95
C SER A 72 3.30 -0.46 -25.51
N LYS A 73 4.31 0.11 -24.83
CA LYS A 73 5.45 -0.59 -24.24
C LYS A 73 5.16 -1.19 -22.86
N VAL A 74 3.97 -0.98 -22.32
CA VAL A 74 3.61 -1.48 -20.99
C VAL A 74 3.15 -2.92 -21.10
N SER A 75 3.78 -3.81 -20.33
CA SER A 75 3.43 -5.21 -20.23
C SER A 75 2.70 -5.51 -18.92
N GLU A 76 1.37 -5.69 -19.00
CA GLU A 76 0.55 -6.07 -17.84
C GLU A 76 0.99 -7.40 -17.22
N SER A 77 1.40 -8.36 -18.05
CA SER A 77 1.83 -9.68 -17.58
C SER A 77 3.08 -9.59 -16.71
N LEU A 78 4.06 -8.77 -17.08
CA LEU A 78 5.26 -8.54 -16.27
C LEU A 78 4.94 -7.80 -14.98
N LEU A 79 4.05 -6.80 -15.03
CA LEU A 79 3.61 -6.07 -13.85
C LEU A 79 2.84 -6.99 -12.87
N LYS A 80 1.99 -7.88 -13.37
CA LYS A 80 1.34 -8.91 -12.54
C LYS A 80 2.34 -9.90 -11.95
N SER A 81 3.34 -10.31 -12.70
CA SER A 81 4.41 -11.21 -12.23
C SER A 81 5.30 -10.56 -11.15
N SER A 82 5.37 -9.23 -11.09
CA SER A 82 6.05 -8.52 -9.99
C SER A 82 5.25 -8.47 -8.67
N GLY A 83 4.08 -9.11 -8.64
CA GLY A 83 3.20 -9.16 -7.47
C GLY A 83 2.09 -8.11 -7.47
N ALA A 84 1.83 -7.45 -8.60
CA ALA A 84 0.69 -6.55 -8.72
C ALA A 84 -0.63 -7.33 -8.77
N ALA A 85 -1.60 -6.91 -7.97
CA ALA A 85 -2.95 -7.44 -7.98
C ALA A 85 -3.71 -7.07 -9.28
N GLY A 86 -3.37 -5.92 -9.88
CA GLY A 86 -3.99 -5.45 -11.11
C GLY A 86 -3.24 -4.28 -11.73
N VAL A 87 -3.55 -4.00 -13.00
CA VAL A 87 -2.98 -2.88 -13.76
C VAL A 87 -4.11 -2.17 -14.49
N ILE A 88 -4.16 -0.85 -14.36
CA ILE A 88 -5.14 0.01 -15.04
C ILE A 88 -4.37 0.95 -15.95
N ILE A 89 -4.69 0.92 -17.24
CA ILE A 89 -4.06 1.78 -18.27
C ILE A 89 -5.09 2.81 -18.73
N LYS A 90 -4.81 4.10 -18.53
CA LYS A 90 -5.64 5.22 -19.00
C LYS A 90 -4.77 6.20 -19.78
N GLY A 91 -4.69 6.03 -21.10
CA GLY A 91 -3.75 6.80 -21.92
C GLY A 91 -2.33 6.59 -21.44
N ASN A 92 -1.59 7.67 -21.14
CA ASN A 92 -0.23 7.60 -20.64
C ASN A 92 -0.14 7.34 -19.13
N GLY A 93 -1.26 7.37 -18.41
CA GLY A 93 -1.33 7.10 -16.98
C GLY A 93 -1.52 5.61 -16.67
N ILE A 94 -0.57 5.03 -15.98
CA ILE A 94 -0.58 3.63 -15.57
C ILE A 94 -0.76 3.57 -14.05
N GLN A 95 -1.69 2.77 -13.57
CA GLN A 95 -1.87 2.50 -12.15
C GLN A 95 -1.62 1.02 -11.90
N VAL A 96 -0.61 0.71 -11.11
CA VAL A 96 -0.25 -0.66 -10.75
C VAL A 96 -0.60 -0.88 -9.28
N ILE A 97 -1.44 -1.86 -9.00
CA ILE A 97 -2.05 -2.08 -7.70
C ILE A 97 -1.22 -3.08 -6.90
N TYR A 98 -0.57 -2.61 -5.84
CA TYR A 98 0.26 -3.43 -4.94
C TYR A 98 -0.29 -3.52 -3.52
N GLY A 99 -1.42 -2.83 -3.24
CA GLY A 99 -1.96 -2.75 -1.88
C GLY A 99 -1.09 -1.92 -0.94
N PRO A 100 -1.17 -2.16 0.38
CA PRO A 100 -0.50 -1.35 1.41
C PRO A 100 1.03 -1.26 1.27
N ARG A 101 1.65 -2.22 0.59
CA ARG A 101 3.11 -2.28 0.37
C ARG A 101 3.63 -1.32 -0.69
N VAL A 102 2.75 -0.60 -1.37
CA VAL A 102 3.11 0.26 -2.52
C VAL A 102 4.16 1.32 -2.19
N THR A 103 4.14 1.89 -0.99
CA THR A 103 5.13 2.91 -0.57
C THR A 103 6.54 2.33 -0.50
N VAL A 104 6.67 1.11 0.02
CA VAL A 104 7.96 0.39 0.06
C VAL A 104 8.41 0.04 -1.35
N ILE A 105 7.51 -0.46 -2.19
CA ILE A 105 7.78 -0.80 -3.58
C ILE A 105 8.23 0.44 -4.36
N LYS A 106 7.56 1.59 -4.18
CA LYS A 106 7.97 2.86 -4.79
C LYS A 106 9.39 3.24 -4.38
N SER A 107 9.69 3.22 -3.07
CA SER A 107 11.02 3.57 -2.57
C SER A 107 12.11 2.65 -3.14
N ASN A 108 11.87 1.34 -3.16
CA ASN A 108 12.81 0.37 -3.72
C ASN A 108 13.01 0.59 -5.24
N LEU A 109 11.94 0.91 -5.96
CA LEU A 109 11.99 1.22 -7.39
C LEU A 109 12.77 2.52 -7.67
N GLU A 110 12.56 3.57 -6.88
CA GLU A 110 13.33 4.82 -6.98
C GLU A 110 14.81 4.60 -6.69
N ASP A 111 15.15 3.84 -5.66
CA ASP A 111 16.53 3.49 -5.33
C ASP A 111 17.17 2.64 -6.44
N PHE A 112 16.42 1.71 -7.03
CA PHE A 112 16.85 0.89 -8.16
C PHE A 112 17.13 1.74 -9.41
N ILE A 113 16.25 2.69 -9.75
CA ILE A 113 16.42 3.63 -10.85
C ILE A 113 17.64 4.54 -10.59
N ALA A 114 17.80 5.05 -9.36
CA ALA A 114 18.91 5.91 -8.98
C ALA A 114 20.27 5.20 -8.99
N SER A 115 20.30 3.88 -8.82
CA SER A 115 21.51 3.06 -8.94
C SER A 115 22.07 2.98 -10.36
N GLY A 116 21.34 3.51 -11.37
CA GLY A 116 21.72 3.45 -12.77
C GLY A 116 21.52 2.08 -13.41
N ALA A 117 20.80 1.18 -12.76
CA ALA A 117 20.46 -0.13 -13.31
C ALA A 117 19.64 0.04 -14.60
N LYS A 118 20.17 -0.46 -15.70
CA LYS A 118 19.45 -0.53 -16.98
C LYS A 118 18.79 -1.88 -17.09
N VAL A 119 17.54 -1.88 -17.50
CA VAL A 119 16.79 -3.10 -17.82
C VAL A 119 16.65 -3.16 -19.33
N ASP A 120 17.24 -4.19 -19.95
CA ASP A 120 17.05 -4.42 -21.37
C ASP A 120 15.61 -4.86 -21.61
N VAL A 121 14.92 -4.09 -22.42
CA VAL A 121 13.56 -4.39 -22.90
C VAL A 121 13.76 -5.15 -24.21
N ASP A 122 13.74 -6.50 -24.14
CA ASP A 122 13.75 -7.32 -25.37
C ASP A 122 12.51 -7.00 -26.20
N GLU A 123 12.70 -6.69 -27.48
CA GLU A 123 11.64 -6.32 -28.44
C GLU A 123 10.65 -7.48 -28.74
N ASP A 124 10.92 -8.69 -28.25
CA ASP A 124 10.11 -9.89 -28.56
C ASP A 124 8.84 -10.04 -27.68
N LEU A 125 8.49 -9.09 -26.80
CA LEU A 125 7.32 -9.18 -25.90
C LEU A 125 6.11 -8.35 -26.35
N VAL A 126 6.11 -7.83 -27.56
CA VAL A 126 4.98 -7.07 -28.12
C VAL A 126 4.10 -7.96 -29.00
N VAL A 127 3.58 -9.06 -28.51
CA VAL A 127 2.36 -9.70 -29.04
C VAL A 127 1.80 -10.67 -28.01
N GLU A 128 0.79 -10.26 -27.29
CA GLU A 128 -0.38 -11.11 -26.97
C GLU A 128 -1.41 -10.33 -26.13
N ASN A 129 -2.05 -9.36 -26.76
CA ASN A 129 -3.33 -8.84 -26.28
C ASN A 129 -4.44 -9.38 -27.18
N LYS A 130 -4.82 -10.63 -27.00
CA LYS A 130 -6.15 -11.19 -27.33
C LYS A 130 -6.21 -12.67 -26.96
N LYS A 131 -6.60 -12.94 -25.71
CA LYS A 131 -7.45 -14.09 -25.37
C LYS A 131 -8.00 -13.88 -23.97
N GLU A 132 -9.30 -13.77 -23.93
CA GLU A 132 -10.11 -13.94 -22.74
C GLU A 132 -9.68 -15.22 -22.05
N ASN A 133 -9.07 -15.13 -20.88
CA ASN A 133 -8.87 -16.25 -19.99
C ASN A 133 -9.98 -16.23 -18.95
N LYS A 134 -10.98 -17.06 -19.26
CA LYS A 134 -11.92 -17.66 -18.33
C LYS A 134 -11.11 -18.13 -17.11
N VAL A 135 -11.35 -17.48 -15.98
CA VAL A 135 -10.76 -17.87 -14.70
C VAL A 135 -11.33 -19.24 -14.35
N GLU A 136 -10.52 -20.28 -14.52
CA GLU A 136 -10.78 -21.58 -13.92
C GLU A 136 -10.61 -21.43 -12.41
N ALA A 137 -11.68 -21.68 -11.71
CA ALA A 137 -11.70 -21.76 -10.25
C ALA A 137 -10.68 -22.80 -9.79
N THR A 138 -9.57 -22.35 -9.25
CA THR A 138 -8.64 -23.22 -8.52
C THR A 138 -9.38 -23.76 -7.30
N LYS A 139 -9.43 -25.10 -7.24
CA LYS A 139 -10.00 -25.88 -6.15
C LYS A 139 -9.57 -25.33 -4.80
N GLU A 140 -10.57 -25.02 -3.98
CA GLU A 140 -10.41 -24.80 -2.55
C GLU A 140 -9.65 -25.98 -1.92
N THR A 141 -8.40 -25.75 -1.56
CA THR A 141 -7.75 -26.58 -0.53
C THR A 141 -8.32 -26.12 0.79
N LYS A 142 -9.14 -26.97 1.39
CA LYS A 142 -9.59 -26.79 2.79
C LYS A 142 -8.34 -26.76 3.68
N SER A 143 -7.96 -25.59 4.14
CA SER A 143 -7.15 -25.41 5.35
C SER A 143 -8.13 -25.25 6.51
N GLU A 144 -7.99 -26.07 7.53
CA GLU A 144 -8.85 -26.09 8.72
C GLU A 144 -8.64 -24.87 9.66
N ASP A 145 -7.81 -23.90 9.28
CA ASP A 145 -7.57 -22.67 10.04
C ASP A 145 -8.18 -21.46 9.29
N ALA A 146 -9.48 -21.26 9.46
CA ALA A 146 -10.14 -20.08 8.95
C ALA A 146 -9.77 -18.86 9.83
N CYS A 147 -9.07 -17.88 9.27
CA CYS A 147 -8.85 -16.59 9.91
C CYS A 147 -10.21 -15.88 10.11
N ILE A 148 -10.53 -15.57 11.35
CA ILE A 148 -11.78 -14.84 11.70
C ILE A 148 -11.48 -13.35 11.68
N ILE A 149 -12.13 -12.64 10.76
CA ILE A 149 -12.08 -11.18 10.65
C ILE A 149 -13.43 -10.63 11.12
N VAL A 150 -13.44 -9.88 12.23
CA VAL A 150 -14.65 -9.25 12.74
C VAL A 150 -14.89 -7.90 12.08
N ALA A 151 -16.12 -7.37 12.14
CA ALA A 151 -16.43 -6.07 11.56
C ALA A 151 -15.59 -4.95 12.24
N PRO A 152 -14.82 -4.16 11.48
CA PRO A 152 -13.99 -3.10 12.05
C PRO A 152 -14.78 -1.85 12.40
N ILE A 153 -16.00 -1.69 11.90
CA ILE A 153 -16.83 -0.49 12.05
C ILE A 153 -18.27 -0.91 12.32
N GLU A 154 -18.94 -0.18 13.19
CA GLU A 154 -20.36 -0.29 13.39
C GLU A 154 -21.11 0.41 12.24
N GLY A 155 -22.01 -0.33 11.58
CA GLY A 155 -22.75 0.19 10.45
C GLY A 155 -23.50 -0.89 9.66
N LYS A 156 -23.98 -0.52 8.47
CA LYS A 156 -24.68 -1.42 7.56
C LYS A 156 -23.68 -2.03 6.57
N ALA A 157 -23.51 -3.34 6.64
CA ALA A 157 -22.72 -4.07 5.64
C ALA A 157 -23.45 -4.10 4.29
N VAL A 158 -22.72 -3.82 3.22
CA VAL A 158 -23.18 -3.89 1.83
C VAL A 158 -22.16 -4.66 0.99
N SER A 159 -22.58 -5.16 -0.17
CA SER A 159 -21.65 -5.82 -1.08
C SER A 159 -20.55 -4.85 -1.52
N LEU A 160 -19.32 -5.35 -1.62
CA LEU A 160 -18.21 -4.55 -2.11
C LEU A 160 -18.46 -4.07 -3.56
N GLU A 161 -19.17 -4.85 -4.36
CA GLU A 161 -19.56 -4.53 -5.73
C GLU A 161 -20.46 -3.27 -5.82
N GLU A 162 -21.26 -3.02 -4.76
CA GLU A 162 -22.16 -1.85 -4.72
C GLU A 162 -21.41 -0.52 -4.54
N VAL A 163 -20.15 -0.55 -4.15
CA VAL A 163 -19.31 0.65 -3.95
C VAL A 163 -19.04 1.37 -5.27
N GLY A 164 -18.89 0.61 -6.39
CA GLY A 164 -18.78 1.15 -7.74
C GLY A 164 -17.56 2.04 -8.00
N ASP A 165 -16.48 1.91 -7.19
CA ASP A 165 -15.26 2.73 -7.30
C ASP A 165 -14.27 2.21 -8.37
N GLY A 166 -14.55 1.03 -8.95
CA GLY A 166 -13.75 0.37 -9.98
C GLY A 166 -12.42 -0.21 -9.45
N VAL A 167 -12.25 -0.34 -8.14
CA VAL A 167 -11.05 -0.89 -7.51
C VAL A 167 -11.41 -1.87 -6.41
N PHE A 168 -12.03 -1.38 -5.33
CA PHE A 168 -12.53 -2.25 -4.28
C PHE A 168 -13.71 -3.07 -4.79
N SER A 169 -14.62 -2.42 -5.52
CA SER A 169 -15.81 -3.07 -6.11
C SER A 169 -15.49 -4.20 -7.09
N GLU A 170 -14.34 -4.16 -7.74
CA GLU A 170 -13.90 -5.23 -8.65
C GLU A 170 -13.06 -6.32 -7.96
N GLY A 171 -12.87 -6.22 -6.64
CA GLY A 171 -12.09 -7.19 -5.86
C GLY A 171 -10.60 -7.24 -6.21
N ILE A 172 -10.06 -6.21 -6.88
CA ILE A 172 -8.67 -6.17 -7.34
C ILE A 172 -7.68 -6.18 -6.16
N LEU A 173 -8.09 -5.60 -5.02
CA LEU A 173 -7.29 -5.58 -3.80
C LEU A 173 -7.53 -6.78 -2.88
N GLY A 174 -8.33 -7.73 -3.31
CA GLY A 174 -8.71 -8.91 -2.55
C GLY A 174 -10.20 -8.94 -2.20
N LYS A 175 -10.60 -9.98 -1.46
CA LYS A 175 -11.97 -10.11 -0.98
C LYS A 175 -12.23 -9.12 0.15
N GLY A 176 -13.43 -8.57 0.21
CA GLY A 176 -13.79 -7.61 1.24
C GLY A 176 -15.28 -7.42 1.39
N VAL A 177 -15.64 -6.53 2.29
CA VAL A 177 -17.00 -6.07 2.53
C VAL A 177 -16.97 -4.55 2.67
N ALA A 178 -17.97 -3.88 2.17
CA ALA A 178 -18.16 -2.46 2.40
C ALA A 178 -19.13 -2.25 3.57
N ILE A 179 -18.90 -1.21 4.37
CA ILE A 179 -19.74 -0.85 5.51
C ILE A 179 -20.09 0.63 5.41
N GLU A 180 -21.38 0.93 5.41
CA GLU A 180 -21.87 2.29 5.64
C GLU A 180 -21.79 2.58 7.14
N PRO A 181 -20.86 3.45 7.60
CA PRO A 181 -20.64 3.64 9.02
C PRO A 181 -21.79 4.41 9.69
N SER A 182 -22.23 3.93 10.84
CA SER A 182 -23.15 4.65 11.75
C SER A 182 -22.40 5.41 12.85
N VAL A 183 -21.16 4.99 13.15
CA VAL A 183 -20.29 5.60 14.15
C VAL A 183 -18.91 5.86 13.53
N GLY A 184 -18.37 7.05 13.75
CA GLY A 184 -17.06 7.48 13.23
C GLY A 184 -15.88 6.87 14.00
N ARG A 185 -15.83 5.52 14.11
CA ARG A 185 -14.82 4.81 14.88
C ARG A 185 -14.50 3.47 14.22
N ALA A 186 -13.23 3.30 13.83
CA ALA A 186 -12.72 2.04 13.31
C ALA A 186 -11.86 1.33 14.37
N VAL A 187 -12.11 0.04 14.56
CA VAL A 187 -11.39 -0.84 15.50
C VAL A 187 -10.66 -1.95 14.76
N SER A 188 -9.70 -2.59 15.40
CA SER A 188 -8.99 -3.72 14.80
C SER A 188 -9.95 -4.91 14.60
N PRO A 189 -10.04 -5.47 13.40
CA PRO A 189 -10.84 -6.65 13.11
C PRO A 189 -10.15 -7.96 13.48
N VAL A 190 -8.88 -7.92 13.86
CA VAL A 190 -8.02 -9.08 14.11
C VAL A 190 -7.09 -8.84 15.30
N ASN A 191 -6.57 -9.92 15.88
CA ASN A 191 -5.35 -9.85 16.68
C ASN A 191 -4.16 -9.84 15.74
N GLY A 192 -3.21 -8.91 15.91
CA GLY A 192 -2.11 -8.81 14.98
C GLY A 192 -1.22 -7.59 15.18
N THR A 193 -0.64 -7.13 14.09
CA THR A 193 0.25 -5.96 14.07
C THR A 193 -0.24 -4.95 13.05
N VAL A 194 -0.20 -3.68 13.40
CA VAL A 194 -0.41 -2.58 12.45
C VAL A 194 0.76 -2.57 11.47
N SER A 195 0.53 -2.96 10.23
CA SER A 195 1.57 -2.99 9.19
C SER A 195 1.84 -1.60 8.62
N THR A 196 0.79 -0.78 8.50
CA THR A 196 0.90 0.57 7.94
C THR A 196 -0.18 1.49 8.51
N VAL A 197 0.18 2.76 8.74
CA VAL A 197 -0.73 3.88 8.96
C VAL A 197 -0.40 4.92 7.91
N PHE A 198 -1.37 5.26 7.07
CA PHE A 198 -1.16 6.27 6.02
C PHE A 198 -1.10 7.67 6.63
N ASP A 199 -0.23 8.54 6.12
CA ASP A 199 -0.05 9.91 6.62
C ASP A 199 -1.36 10.70 6.60
N THR A 200 -2.21 10.45 5.62
CA THR A 200 -3.56 11.01 5.48
C THR A 200 -4.61 10.31 6.37
N LYS A 201 -4.22 9.34 7.20
CA LYS A 201 -5.00 8.68 8.26
C LYS A 201 -6.31 8.00 7.81
N HIS A 202 -6.63 8.05 6.52
CA HIS A 202 -7.85 7.49 5.95
C HIS A 202 -7.78 5.97 5.76
N ALA A 203 -6.58 5.39 5.83
CA ALA A 203 -6.36 3.96 5.64
C ALA A 203 -5.34 3.40 6.63
N ILE A 204 -5.59 2.17 7.07
CA ILE A 204 -4.72 1.40 7.96
C ILE A 204 -4.61 -0.03 7.43
N GLY A 205 -3.38 -0.52 7.33
CA GLY A 205 -3.06 -1.92 7.05
C GLY A 205 -2.73 -2.67 8.33
N LEU A 206 -3.18 -3.91 8.41
CA LEU A 206 -2.96 -4.83 9.52
C LEU A 206 -2.47 -6.17 8.98
N THR A 207 -1.61 -6.84 9.74
CA THR A 207 -1.28 -8.25 9.51
C THR A 207 -1.73 -9.02 10.74
N SER A 208 -2.67 -9.97 10.56
CA SER A 208 -3.14 -10.81 11.66
C SER A 208 -2.03 -11.75 12.17
N ASP A 209 -2.19 -12.26 13.37
CA ASP A 209 -1.26 -13.26 13.92
C ASP A 209 -1.28 -14.58 13.10
N ASP A 210 -2.38 -14.83 12.35
CA ASP A 210 -2.52 -15.96 11.43
C ASP A 210 -1.99 -15.64 10.01
N GLY A 211 -1.42 -14.45 9.79
CA GLY A 211 -0.79 -14.05 8.53
C GLY A 211 -1.72 -13.42 7.48
N ALA A 212 -3.01 -13.18 7.80
CA ALA A 212 -3.90 -12.48 6.88
C ALA A 212 -3.57 -10.97 6.84
N GLU A 213 -3.51 -10.40 5.63
CA GLU A 213 -3.36 -8.96 5.42
C GLU A 213 -4.74 -8.31 5.30
N VAL A 214 -5.02 -7.31 6.12
CA VAL A 214 -6.28 -6.58 6.15
C VAL A 214 -6.03 -5.10 5.91
N LEU A 215 -6.76 -4.50 5.00
CA LEU A 215 -6.78 -3.06 4.76
C LEU A 215 -8.15 -2.50 5.17
N ILE A 216 -8.16 -1.52 6.05
CA ILE A 216 -9.33 -0.70 6.36
C ILE A 216 -9.14 0.63 5.63
N HIS A 217 -10.06 0.95 4.71
CA HIS A 217 -10.02 2.19 3.93
C HIS A 217 -11.29 2.99 4.19
N ILE A 218 -11.18 4.13 4.86
CA ILE A 218 -12.29 4.93 5.35
C ILE A 218 -12.67 5.98 4.32
N GLY A 219 -13.85 5.80 3.73
CA GLY A 219 -14.41 6.68 2.71
C GLY A 219 -13.76 6.53 1.33
N LEU A 220 -14.40 7.08 0.32
CA LEU A 220 -13.87 7.12 -1.05
C LEU A 220 -13.20 8.47 -1.29
N ASP A 221 -12.02 8.44 -1.91
CA ASP A 221 -11.22 9.64 -2.24
C ASP A 221 -10.82 10.51 -1.03
N THR A 222 -11.01 10.04 0.19
CA THR A 222 -10.73 10.77 1.44
C THR A 222 -9.24 11.02 1.67
N VAL A 223 -8.37 10.41 0.89
CA VAL A 223 -6.95 10.78 0.79
C VAL A 223 -6.76 12.27 0.50
N LYS A 224 -7.67 12.90 -0.25
CA LYS A 224 -7.66 14.32 -0.61
C LYS A 224 -7.89 15.25 0.58
N LEU A 225 -8.39 14.73 1.70
CA LEU A 225 -8.57 15.48 2.96
C LEU A 225 -7.27 15.66 3.75
N ASN A 226 -6.15 15.06 3.31
CA ASN A 226 -4.83 15.19 3.94
C ASN A 226 -4.82 14.93 5.46
N GLY A 227 -5.69 14.02 5.92
CA GLY A 227 -5.81 13.66 7.34
C GLY A 227 -6.73 14.56 8.17
N GLU A 228 -7.36 15.55 7.56
CA GLU A 228 -8.41 16.34 8.19
C GLU A 228 -9.62 15.45 8.50
N TYR A 229 -10.22 15.63 9.66
CA TYR A 229 -11.33 14.82 10.19
C TYR A 229 -10.98 13.38 10.61
N PHE A 230 -9.67 13.02 10.63
CA PHE A 230 -9.19 11.71 11.07
C PHE A 230 -8.22 11.84 12.23
N LYS A 231 -8.36 10.94 13.21
CA LYS A 231 -7.44 10.83 14.36
C LYS A 231 -7.05 9.37 14.54
N THR A 232 -5.77 9.06 14.33
CA THR A 232 -5.23 7.73 14.58
C THR A 232 -4.82 7.57 16.04
N HIS A 233 -5.01 6.37 16.56
CA HIS A 233 -4.67 5.98 17.93
C HIS A 233 -3.55 4.94 18.00
N VAL A 234 -3.07 4.49 16.85
CA VAL A 234 -2.03 3.47 16.71
C VAL A 234 -0.94 3.93 15.74
N LYS A 235 0.19 3.23 15.78
CA LYS A 235 1.34 3.45 14.90
C LYS A 235 1.73 2.16 14.19
N ALA A 236 2.41 2.28 13.05
CA ALA A 236 2.99 1.13 12.37
C ALA A 236 3.96 0.38 13.31
N GLY A 237 3.88 -0.94 13.29
CA GLY A 237 4.61 -1.85 14.17
C GLY A 237 3.94 -2.13 15.52
N GLU A 238 2.85 -1.47 15.86
CA GLU A 238 2.13 -1.68 17.12
C GLU A 238 1.30 -2.96 17.10
N LYS A 239 1.32 -3.71 18.19
CA LYS A 239 0.46 -4.89 18.38
C LYS A 239 -0.93 -4.46 18.83
N VAL A 240 -1.94 -5.04 18.22
CA VAL A 240 -3.36 -4.77 18.48
C VAL A 240 -4.14 -6.06 18.67
N LYS A 241 -5.25 -5.97 19.40
CA LYS A 241 -6.24 -7.01 19.54
C LYS A 241 -7.53 -6.62 18.81
N ALA A 242 -8.29 -7.60 18.40
CA ALA A 242 -9.64 -7.36 17.88
C ALA A 242 -10.45 -6.50 18.85
N GLY A 243 -11.01 -5.39 18.34
CA GLY A 243 -11.75 -4.39 19.12
C GLY A 243 -10.92 -3.19 19.60
N ASP A 244 -9.59 -3.20 19.50
CA ASP A 244 -8.76 -2.04 19.85
C ASP A 244 -9.02 -0.89 18.87
N LEU A 245 -9.14 0.33 19.40
CA LEU A 245 -9.43 1.54 18.62
C LEU A 245 -8.23 1.91 17.73
N LEU A 246 -8.46 2.01 16.43
CA LEU A 246 -7.46 2.36 15.43
C LEU A 246 -7.58 3.83 14.98
N VAL A 247 -8.78 4.22 14.53
CA VAL A 247 -9.06 5.55 13.96
C VAL A 247 -10.42 6.04 14.45
N GLU A 248 -10.48 7.31 14.84
CA GLU A 248 -11.70 8.10 14.93
C GLU A 248 -11.81 9.02 13.72
N PHE A 249 -13.01 9.21 13.21
CA PHE A 249 -13.27 10.11 12.07
C PHE A 249 -14.64 10.78 12.17
N ASP A 250 -14.73 11.98 11.64
CA ASP A 250 -15.98 12.77 11.67
C ASP A 250 -16.78 12.50 10.38
N ILE A 251 -17.82 11.65 10.50
CA ILE A 251 -18.70 11.26 9.39
C ILE A 251 -19.37 12.48 8.75
N ASP A 252 -19.87 13.41 9.58
CA ASP A 252 -20.62 14.57 9.10
C ASP A 252 -19.70 15.58 8.40
N ALA A 253 -18.51 15.80 8.96
CA ALA A 253 -17.52 16.68 8.36
C ALA A 253 -17.01 16.15 7.01
N ILE A 254 -16.73 14.83 6.92
CA ILE A 254 -16.31 14.17 5.67
C ILE A 254 -17.41 14.29 4.61
N LYS A 255 -18.67 14.01 4.97
CA LYS A 255 -19.81 14.16 4.06
C LYS A 255 -20.00 15.61 3.62
N LYS A 256 -19.86 16.60 4.52
CA LYS A 256 -19.93 18.03 4.19
C LYS A 256 -18.81 18.47 3.26
N ALA A 257 -17.65 17.84 3.35
CA ALA A 257 -16.53 18.04 2.43
C ALA A 257 -16.75 17.39 1.05
N GLY A 258 -17.87 16.67 0.86
CA GLY A 258 -18.25 16.07 -0.43
C GLY A 258 -17.73 14.67 -0.66
N TYR A 259 -17.27 13.96 0.37
CA TYR A 259 -16.74 12.60 0.25
C TYR A 259 -17.68 11.55 0.86
N PRO A 260 -17.90 10.41 0.17
CA PRO A 260 -18.60 9.27 0.76
C PRO A 260 -17.81 8.69 1.93
N THR A 261 -18.51 8.21 2.97
CA THR A 261 -17.90 7.61 4.16
C THR A 261 -17.93 6.09 4.16
N ILE A 262 -18.42 5.47 3.09
CA ILE A 262 -18.42 4.01 2.97
C ILE A 262 -16.98 3.49 3.10
N THR A 263 -16.81 2.48 3.93
CA THR A 263 -15.51 2.00 4.40
C THR A 263 -15.34 0.56 4.00
#